data_e4bb538317813e796fb0b9caf86b083d
#
_entry.id   e4bb538317813e796fb0b9caf86b083d
#
_cell.length_a   1.000
_cell.length_b   1.000
_cell.length_c   1.000
_cell.angle_alpha   90.00
_cell.angle_beta   90.00
_cell.angle_gamma   90.00
#
_symmetry.space_group_name_H-M   'P 1'
#
loop_
_entity.id
_entity.type
_entity.pdbx_description
1 polymer ?
#
loop_
_entity_poly.entity_id
_entity_poly.type
_entity_poly.pdbx_seq_one_letter_code
_entity_poly.pdbx_strand_id
1 'polypeptide(L)'
;MQKKSETNVPPFPLEFIKRMKAMLGNGFEDFISSYSQPPVRGLRVNTLRISTARFLPCSPFNIKPTGLIEEGFYMEESVYGAGRHPYGLAGLYYMQEPSAMLPISKSGIKPGMKVLDMCASPGGKAGGAAQRLCGEGVLLANEMVPARVNTLVRNLERLGVANAAVTCCSPETISNTFNRYFDVVLVDAPCSGEGMFRKDESAIAQWSVSHLSLIHI
;
A
#
# COMPACT_ATOMS: atom_id res chain seq x y z
N MET A 1 -27.03 1.43 -35.03
CA MET A 1 -26.94 2.35 -33.89
C MET A 1 -25.68 1.98 -33.11
N GLN A 2 -24.60 2.73 -33.34
CA GLN A 2 -23.33 2.56 -32.63
C GLN A 2 -23.51 3.15 -31.22
N LYS A 3 -23.41 2.32 -30.16
CA LYS A 3 -23.23 2.80 -28.81
C LYS A 3 -21.87 3.48 -28.73
N LYS A 4 -21.88 4.81 -28.59
CA LYS A 4 -20.69 5.56 -28.14
C LYS A 4 -20.27 4.95 -26.80
N SER A 5 -19.05 4.46 -26.71
CA SER A 5 -18.38 4.17 -25.45
C SER A 5 -18.22 5.48 -24.70
N GLU A 6 -19.13 5.77 -23.78
CA GLU A 6 -18.89 6.82 -22.80
C GLU A 6 -17.64 6.45 -22.05
N THR A 7 -16.61 7.26 -22.19
CA THR A 7 -15.37 7.17 -21.43
C THR A 7 -15.74 7.42 -19.97
N ASN A 8 -15.71 6.38 -19.17
CA ASN A 8 -16.09 6.40 -17.75
C ASN A 8 -14.95 7.04 -16.91
N VAL A 9 -14.58 8.27 -17.30
CA VAL A 9 -13.62 9.09 -16.55
C VAL A 9 -14.41 9.82 -15.47
N PRO A 10 -14.04 9.67 -14.19
CA PRO A 10 -14.73 10.36 -13.10
C PRO A 10 -14.70 11.88 -13.29
N PRO A 11 -15.72 12.60 -12.83
CA PRO A 11 -15.73 14.07 -12.91
C PRO A 11 -14.71 14.64 -11.93
N PHE A 12 -13.50 14.91 -12.42
CA PHE A 12 -12.44 15.50 -11.61
C PHE A 12 -12.71 16.97 -11.27
N PRO A 13 -12.27 17.46 -10.09
CA PRO A 13 -12.33 18.88 -9.75
C PRO A 13 -11.59 19.74 -10.79
N LEU A 14 -12.16 20.88 -11.13
CA LEU A 14 -11.56 21.79 -12.14
C LEU A 14 -10.13 22.21 -11.78
N GLU A 15 -9.88 22.46 -10.50
CA GLU A 15 -8.54 22.84 -10.03
C GLU A 15 -7.53 21.69 -10.16
N PHE A 16 -7.96 20.43 -9.98
CA PHE A 16 -7.13 19.25 -10.25
C PHE A 16 -6.74 19.21 -11.74
N ILE A 17 -7.71 19.35 -12.63
CA ILE A 17 -7.47 19.36 -14.09
C ILE A 17 -6.49 20.47 -14.49
N LYS A 18 -6.70 21.70 -14.02
CA LYS A 18 -5.81 22.83 -14.31
C LYS A 18 -4.38 22.55 -13.85
N ARG A 19 -4.25 22.05 -12.61
CA ARG A 19 -2.95 21.72 -12.01
C ARG A 19 -2.22 20.62 -12.79
N MET A 20 -2.91 19.53 -13.13
CA MET A 20 -2.32 18.43 -13.89
C MET A 20 -1.93 18.85 -15.30
N LYS A 21 -2.74 19.68 -15.99
CA LYS A 21 -2.38 20.26 -17.29
C LYS A 21 -1.10 21.10 -17.22
N ALA A 22 -0.99 21.95 -16.22
CA ALA A 22 0.18 22.79 -16.02
C ALA A 22 1.45 21.97 -15.71
N MET A 23 1.30 20.87 -14.95
CA MET A 23 2.41 20.02 -14.53
C MET A 23 2.88 19.07 -15.62
N LEU A 24 1.97 18.45 -16.38
CA LEU A 24 2.24 17.35 -17.30
C LEU A 24 2.36 17.81 -18.77
N GLY A 25 1.89 19.00 -19.10
CA GLY A 25 1.93 19.51 -20.47
C GLY A 25 1.33 18.50 -21.47
N ASN A 26 2.13 18.06 -22.45
CA ASN A 26 1.70 17.13 -23.49
C ASN A 26 1.34 15.73 -22.94
N GLY A 27 1.80 15.35 -21.73
CA GLY A 27 1.47 14.07 -21.11
C GLY A 27 0.09 14.06 -20.40
N PHE A 28 -0.63 15.20 -20.38
CA PHE A 28 -1.89 15.30 -19.66
C PHE A 28 -2.99 14.37 -20.19
N GLU A 29 -3.14 14.27 -21.53
CA GLU A 29 -4.20 13.44 -22.13
C GLU A 29 -3.97 11.95 -21.84
N ASP A 30 -2.72 11.47 -21.92
CA ASP A 30 -2.37 10.10 -21.55
C ASP A 30 -2.61 9.83 -20.07
N PHE A 31 -2.28 10.79 -19.21
CA PHE A 31 -2.54 10.72 -17.78
C PHE A 31 -4.05 10.60 -17.48
N ILE A 32 -4.88 11.46 -18.04
CA ILE A 32 -6.33 11.43 -17.83
C ILE A 32 -6.94 10.15 -18.40
N SER A 33 -6.51 9.70 -19.59
CA SER A 33 -6.99 8.46 -20.20
C SER A 33 -6.67 7.23 -19.35
N SER A 34 -5.59 7.26 -18.56
CA SER A 34 -5.20 6.17 -17.65
C SER A 34 -6.25 5.87 -16.58
N TYR A 35 -7.07 6.86 -16.21
CA TYR A 35 -8.14 6.66 -15.23
C TYR A 35 -9.31 5.82 -15.74
N SER A 36 -9.49 5.71 -17.06
CA SER A 36 -10.47 4.79 -17.66
C SER A 36 -10.00 3.33 -17.68
N GLN A 37 -8.72 3.09 -17.40
CA GLN A 37 -8.18 1.74 -17.32
C GLN A 37 -8.50 1.10 -15.98
N PRO A 38 -8.75 -0.22 -15.92
CA PRO A 38 -8.99 -0.91 -14.66
C PRO A 38 -7.75 -0.78 -13.75
N PRO A 39 -7.95 -0.68 -12.42
CA PRO A 39 -6.83 -0.60 -11.49
C PRO A 39 -6.00 -1.88 -11.54
N VAL A 40 -4.67 -1.71 -11.57
CA VAL A 40 -3.74 -2.83 -11.51
C VAL A 40 -3.81 -3.49 -10.15
N ARG A 41 -4.01 -4.80 -10.12
CA ARG A 41 -4.07 -5.59 -8.90
C ARG A 41 -2.83 -6.44 -8.75
N GLY A 42 -2.42 -6.64 -7.53
CA GLY A 42 -1.31 -7.53 -7.22
C GLY A 42 -1.47 -8.18 -5.85
N LEU A 43 -0.63 -9.16 -5.63
CA LEU A 43 -0.43 -9.79 -4.33
C LEU A 43 1.06 -9.88 -4.02
N ARG A 44 1.37 -9.83 -2.74
CA ARG A 44 2.71 -10.12 -2.21
C ARG A 44 2.63 -11.42 -1.42
N VAL A 45 3.41 -12.43 -1.84
CA VAL A 45 3.54 -13.69 -1.09
C VAL A 45 4.15 -13.40 0.27
N ASN A 46 3.59 -13.99 1.32
CA ASN A 46 4.09 -13.81 2.68
C ASN A 46 5.18 -14.82 3.00
N THR A 47 6.43 -14.40 2.87
CA THR A 47 7.60 -15.25 3.08
C THR A 47 7.83 -15.67 4.54
N LEU A 48 7.12 -15.07 5.50
CA LEU A 48 7.07 -15.55 6.89
C LEU A 48 6.27 -16.87 7.03
N ARG A 49 5.37 -17.16 6.09
CA ARG A 49 4.50 -18.35 6.10
C ARG A 49 4.86 -19.37 5.06
N ILE A 50 5.24 -18.96 3.86
CA ILE A 50 5.51 -19.84 2.72
C ILE A 50 6.52 -19.18 1.79
N SER A 51 7.51 -19.93 1.31
CA SER A 51 8.40 -19.39 0.27
C SER A 51 7.68 -19.19 -1.06
N THR A 52 8.13 -18.23 -1.85
CA THR A 52 7.60 -17.95 -3.19
C THR A 52 7.58 -19.21 -4.08
N ALA A 53 8.67 -19.98 -4.05
CA ALA A 53 8.80 -21.23 -4.82
C ALA A 53 7.74 -22.29 -4.44
N ARG A 54 7.34 -22.37 -3.18
CA ARG A 54 6.28 -23.27 -2.72
C ARG A 54 4.88 -22.72 -2.97
N PHE A 55 4.71 -21.41 -2.97
CA PHE A 55 3.41 -20.78 -3.21
C PHE A 55 2.99 -20.87 -4.70
N LEU A 56 3.91 -20.65 -5.63
CA LEU A 56 3.61 -20.60 -7.07
C LEU A 56 2.85 -21.82 -7.60
N PRO A 57 3.27 -23.07 -7.33
CA PRO A 57 2.55 -24.25 -7.83
C PRO A 57 1.14 -24.44 -7.27
N CYS A 58 0.85 -23.85 -6.10
CA CYS A 58 -0.45 -23.98 -5.43
C CYS A 58 -1.26 -22.68 -5.48
N SER A 59 -0.80 -21.65 -6.23
CA SER A 59 -1.53 -20.40 -6.36
C SER A 59 -2.93 -20.64 -6.95
N PRO A 60 -3.99 -20.17 -6.30
CA PRO A 60 -5.34 -20.25 -6.84
C PRO A 60 -5.64 -19.21 -7.92
N PHE A 61 -4.65 -18.39 -8.28
CA PHE A 61 -4.78 -17.27 -9.22
C PHE A 61 -3.71 -17.35 -10.31
N ASN A 62 -4.05 -16.86 -11.50
CA ASN A 62 -3.06 -16.57 -12.51
C ASN A 62 -2.28 -15.32 -12.12
N ILE A 63 -1.01 -15.50 -11.82
CA ILE A 63 -0.12 -14.44 -11.35
C ILE A 63 1.15 -14.37 -12.19
N LYS A 64 1.64 -13.14 -12.40
CA LYS A 64 2.91 -12.87 -13.10
C LYS A 64 3.84 -12.04 -12.21
N PRO A 65 5.15 -12.33 -12.19
CA PRO A 65 6.10 -11.52 -11.41
C PRO A 65 6.00 -10.03 -11.76
N THR A 66 6.09 -9.17 -10.75
CA THR A 66 6.10 -7.71 -10.98
C THR A 66 7.44 -7.20 -11.48
N GLY A 67 8.53 -7.93 -11.21
CA GLY A 67 9.90 -7.46 -11.42
C GLY A 67 10.36 -6.40 -10.40
N LEU A 68 9.49 -6.00 -9.47
CA LEU A 68 9.81 -4.99 -8.45
C LEU A 68 10.40 -5.60 -7.18
N ILE A 69 9.84 -6.72 -6.76
CA ILE A 69 10.28 -7.55 -5.64
C ILE A 69 10.03 -9.02 -5.98
N GLU A 70 10.84 -9.93 -5.44
CA GLU A 70 10.78 -11.36 -5.71
C GLU A 70 9.43 -11.98 -5.34
N GLU A 71 8.85 -11.56 -4.22
CA GLU A 71 7.57 -12.04 -3.70
C GLU A 71 6.35 -11.29 -4.25
N GLY A 72 6.53 -10.32 -5.18
CA GLY A 72 5.48 -9.48 -5.73
C GLY A 72 4.97 -9.96 -7.09
N PHE A 73 3.64 -10.08 -7.22
CA PHE A 73 2.99 -10.57 -8.43
C PHE A 73 1.84 -9.66 -8.86
N TYR A 74 1.70 -9.48 -10.19
CA TYR A 74 0.47 -9.00 -10.80
C TYR A 74 -0.57 -10.12 -10.76
N MET A 75 -1.84 -9.75 -10.62
CA MET A 75 -2.98 -10.63 -10.85
C MET A 75 -3.55 -10.34 -12.23
N GLU A 76 -3.60 -11.34 -13.11
CA GLU A 76 -4.05 -11.18 -14.49
C GLU A 76 -5.54 -10.91 -14.61
N GLU A 77 -6.33 -11.42 -13.65
CA GLU A 77 -7.78 -11.27 -13.65
C GLU A 77 -8.26 -10.60 -12.37
N SER A 78 -9.38 -9.88 -12.48
CA SER A 78 -10.11 -9.37 -11.33
C SER A 78 -10.80 -10.52 -10.60
N VAL A 79 -10.05 -11.27 -9.80
CA VAL A 79 -10.62 -12.35 -9.00
C VAL A 79 -11.42 -11.74 -7.84
N TYR A 80 -12.75 -11.75 -8.01
CA TYR A 80 -13.66 -11.33 -6.94
C TYR A 80 -13.44 -12.22 -5.72
N GLY A 81 -13.23 -11.61 -4.56
CA GLY A 81 -13.05 -12.35 -3.31
C GLY A 81 -11.63 -12.86 -3.03
N ALA A 82 -10.60 -12.49 -3.83
CA ALA A 82 -9.22 -12.90 -3.56
C ALA A 82 -8.75 -12.60 -2.12
N GLY A 83 -9.17 -11.47 -1.54
CA GLY A 83 -8.89 -11.15 -0.14
C GLY A 83 -9.60 -12.05 0.89
N ARG A 84 -10.64 -12.79 0.47
CA ARG A 84 -11.40 -13.73 1.31
C ARG A 84 -11.10 -15.19 1.01
N HIS A 85 -10.20 -15.46 0.06
CA HIS A 85 -9.76 -16.82 -0.24
C HIS A 85 -9.10 -17.43 1.01
N PRO A 86 -9.26 -18.75 1.29
CA PRO A 86 -8.66 -19.41 2.46
C PRO A 86 -7.17 -19.14 2.63
N TYR A 87 -6.39 -19.10 1.55
CA TYR A 87 -4.96 -18.77 1.59
C TYR A 87 -4.71 -17.32 2.01
N GLY A 88 -5.56 -16.38 1.60
CA GLY A 88 -5.51 -14.99 2.06
C GLY A 88 -5.85 -14.86 3.54
N LEU A 89 -6.87 -15.59 3.99
CA LEU A 89 -7.26 -15.64 5.42
C LEU A 89 -6.18 -16.32 6.28
N ALA A 90 -5.51 -17.35 5.75
CA ALA A 90 -4.36 -17.99 6.40
C ALA A 90 -3.07 -17.15 6.35
N GLY A 91 -3.10 -15.98 5.71
CA GLY A 91 -1.96 -15.07 5.63
C GLY A 91 -0.83 -15.53 4.71
N LEU A 92 -1.08 -16.41 3.74
CA LEU A 92 -0.06 -16.85 2.78
C LEU A 92 0.32 -15.75 1.79
N TYR A 93 -0.53 -14.77 1.59
CA TYR A 93 -0.28 -13.57 0.79
C TYR A 93 -1.03 -12.36 1.36
N TYR A 94 -0.59 -11.20 0.92
CA TYR A 94 -1.24 -9.91 1.16
C TYR A 94 -1.63 -9.26 -0.17
N MET A 95 -2.89 -8.85 -0.31
CA MET A 95 -3.34 -8.10 -1.49
C MET A 95 -2.76 -6.70 -1.45
N GLN A 96 -1.92 -6.37 -2.42
CA GLN A 96 -1.25 -5.08 -2.48
C GLN A 96 -1.05 -4.64 -3.93
N GLU A 97 -1.22 -3.37 -4.18
CA GLU A 97 -0.87 -2.80 -5.47
C GLU A 97 0.64 -2.90 -5.70
N PRO A 98 1.11 -3.28 -6.90
CA PRO A 98 2.52 -3.49 -7.17
C PRO A 98 3.40 -2.29 -6.84
N SER A 99 2.97 -1.07 -7.16
CA SER A 99 3.71 0.16 -6.83
C SER A 99 3.91 0.35 -5.32
N ALA A 100 2.91 -0.06 -4.51
CA ALA A 100 2.99 0.02 -3.05
C ALA A 100 3.96 -1.00 -2.42
N MET A 101 4.45 -1.97 -3.19
CA MET A 101 5.48 -2.91 -2.74
C MET A 101 6.90 -2.32 -2.86
N LEU A 102 7.09 -1.35 -3.77
CA LEU A 102 8.40 -0.78 -4.11
C LEU A 102 9.14 -0.13 -2.91
N PRO A 103 8.49 0.64 -2.02
CA PRO A 103 9.17 1.23 -0.88
C PRO A 103 9.91 0.21 -0.02
N ILE A 104 9.33 -0.96 0.20
CA ILE A 104 9.96 -2.04 0.97
C ILE A 104 11.17 -2.62 0.24
N SER A 105 11.13 -2.75 -1.08
CA SER A 105 12.28 -3.24 -1.86
C SER A 105 13.49 -2.31 -1.80
N LYS A 106 13.25 -1.02 -1.57
CA LYS A 106 14.28 0.04 -1.52
C LYS A 106 14.65 0.49 -0.11
N SER A 107 13.95 -0.02 0.91
CA SER A 107 14.13 0.42 2.30
C SER A 107 15.47 0.03 2.93
N GLY A 108 16.17 -0.97 2.37
CA GLY A 108 17.40 -1.50 2.94
C GLY A 108 17.22 -2.27 4.26
N ILE A 109 15.99 -2.61 4.64
CA ILE A 109 15.69 -3.37 5.87
C ILE A 109 16.36 -4.75 5.80
N LYS A 110 17.03 -5.13 6.89
CA LYS A 110 17.72 -6.41 7.09
C LYS A 110 17.32 -7.01 8.44
N PRO A 111 17.47 -8.34 8.60
CA PRO A 111 17.31 -9.00 9.90
C PRO A 111 18.09 -8.30 11.01
N GLY A 112 17.53 -8.22 12.20
CA GLY A 112 18.12 -7.58 13.38
C GLY A 112 17.89 -6.08 13.51
N MET A 113 17.44 -5.38 12.46
CA MET A 113 17.19 -3.94 12.48
C MET A 113 15.97 -3.57 13.32
N LYS A 114 15.96 -2.32 13.80
CA LYS A 114 14.83 -1.65 14.45
C LYS A 114 14.13 -0.77 13.43
N VAL A 115 12.90 -1.11 13.08
CA VAL A 115 12.13 -0.44 12.03
C VAL A 115 10.90 0.23 12.63
N LEU A 116 10.65 1.46 12.22
CA LEU A 116 9.41 2.18 12.49
C LEU A 116 8.61 2.30 11.19
N ASP A 117 7.32 1.91 11.22
CA ASP A 117 6.32 2.32 10.22
C ASP A 117 5.38 3.33 10.89
N MET A 118 5.53 4.62 10.54
CA MET A 118 4.88 5.75 11.23
C MET A 118 3.38 5.83 10.96
N CYS A 119 2.91 5.40 9.77
CA CYS A 119 1.52 5.45 9.34
C CYS A 119 1.11 4.09 8.79
N ALA A 120 1.19 3.06 9.64
CA ALA A 120 1.28 1.66 9.23
C ALA A 120 -0.03 1.07 8.68
N SER A 121 -1.21 1.57 9.09
CA SER A 121 -2.49 0.97 8.69
C SER A 121 -2.76 1.11 7.19
N PRO A 122 -3.24 0.05 6.54
CA PRO A 122 -3.78 -1.21 7.07
C PRO A 122 -2.74 -2.34 7.29
N GLY A 123 -1.42 -2.09 7.15
CA GLY A 123 -0.37 -3.07 7.44
C GLY A 123 0.38 -3.62 6.22
N GLY A 124 0.17 -3.05 5.04
CA GLY A 124 0.83 -3.50 3.81
C GLY A 124 2.35 -3.31 3.82
N LYS A 125 2.81 -2.12 4.22
CA LYS A 125 4.23 -1.79 4.36
C LYS A 125 4.82 -2.42 5.61
N ALA A 126 4.13 -2.33 6.76
CA ALA A 126 4.52 -2.99 8.00
C ALA A 126 4.73 -4.50 7.83
N GLY A 127 3.78 -5.20 7.18
CA GLY A 127 3.93 -6.62 6.87
C GLY A 127 5.10 -6.92 5.93
N GLY A 128 5.38 -6.03 4.97
CA GLY A 128 6.56 -6.15 4.12
C GLY A 128 7.87 -5.94 4.87
N ALA A 129 7.91 -4.97 5.79
CA ALA A 129 9.05 -4.74 6.67
C ALA A 129 9.32 -5.96 7.56
N ALA A 130 8.26 -6.53 8.15
CA ALA A 130 8.36 -7.76 8.94
C ALA A 130 8.94 -8.94 8.15
N GLN A 131 8.56 -9.08 6.86
CA GLN A 131 9.16 -10.10 5.99
C GLN A 131 10.67 -9.90 5.81
N ARG A 132 11.14 -8.65 5.66
CA ARG A 132 12.59 -8.34 5.56
C ARG A 132 13.32 -8.56 6.87
N LEU A 133 12.67 -8.35 8.00
CA LEU A 133 13.22 -8.64 9.32
C LEU A 133 13.34 -10.14 9.61
N CYS A 134 12.60 -11.00 8.92
CA CYS A 134 12.64 -12.47 9.08
C CYS A 134 12.45 -12.94 10.54
N GLY A 135 11.70 -12.21 11.37
CA GLY A 135 11.51 -12.53 12.79
C GLY A 135 12.61 -12.02 13.72
N GLU A 136 13.66 -11.38 13.18
CA GLU A 136 14.76 -10.78 13.94
C GLU A 136 14.60 -9.27 14.04
N GLY A 137 15.11 -8.65 15.12
CA GLY A 137 14.95 -7.21 15.35
C GLY A 137 13.55 -6.83 15.82
N VAL A 138 13.14 -5.58 15.60
CA VAL A 138 11.89 -5.02 16.09
C VAL A 138 11.20 -4.19 15.01
N LEU A 139 9.89 -4.38 14.87
CA LEU A 139 9.01 -3.49 14.11
C LEU A 139 8.09 -2.73 15.05
N LEU A 140 8.20 -1.40 15.09
CA LEU A 140 7.17 -0.55 15.69
C LEU A 140 6.23 -0.06 14.58
N ALA A 141 4.98 -0.49 14.62
CA ALA A 141 3.94 -0.11 13.66
C ALA A 141 2.98 0.87 14.33
N ASN A 142 3.05 2.14 13.94
CA ASN A 142 2.21 3.19 14.52
C ASN A 142 1.05 3.57 13.60
N GLU A 143 -0.12 3.83 14.18
CA GLU A 143 -1.29 4.38 13.50
C GLU A 143 -1.99 5.38 14.42
N MET A 144 -2.03 6.64 14.01
CA MET A 144 -2.58 7.72 14.84
C MET A 144 -4.11 7.66 14.98
N VAL A 145 -4.81 7.05 14.03
CA VAL A 145 -6.28 6.97 14.02
C VAL A 145 -6.75 5.69 14.72
N PRO A 146 -7.38 5.77 15.93
CA PRO A 146 -7.75 4.59 16.70
C PRO A 146 -8.62 3.58 15.96
N ALA A 147 -9.56 4.06 15.15
CA ALA A 147 -10.44 3.19 14.35
C ALA A 147 -9.68 2.30 13.35
N ARG A 148 -8.47 2.69 12.93
CA ARG A 148 -7.64 1.95 11.96
C ARG A 148 -6.66 0.99 12.63
N VAL A 149 -6.37 1.16 13.94
CA VAL A 149 -5.42 0.32 14.69
C VAL A 149 -5.84 -1.15 14.68
N ASN A 150 -7.12 -1.44 14.91
CA ASN A 150 -7.62 -2.81 14.93
C ASN A 150 -7.40 -3.54 13.59
N THR A 151 -7.51 -2.83 12.47
CA THR A 151 -7.24 -3.39 11.14
C THR A 151 -5.75 -3.72 10.98
N LEU A 152 -4.87 -2.84 11.46
CA LEU A 152 -3.42 -3.06 11.47
C LEU A 152 -3.06 -4.31 12.29
N VAL A 153 -3.53 -4.40 13.53
CA VAL A 153 -3.28 -5.53 14.43
C VAL A 153 -3.71 -6.85 13.77
N ARG A 154 -4.96 -6.94 13.32
CA ARG A 154 -5.50 -8.14 12.66
C ARG A 154 -4.69 -8.56 11.44
N ASN A 155 -4.21 -7.60 10.65
CA ASN A 155 -3.39 -7.91 9.48
C ASN A 155 -2.00 -8.42 9.86
N LEU A 156 -1.34 -7.83 10.86
CA LEU A 156 -0.05 -8.31 11.34
C LEU A 156 -0.15 -9.71 11.98
N GLU A 157 -1.18 -9.96 12.80
CA GLU A 157 -1.47 -11.28 13.36
C GLU A 157 -1.73 -12.32 12.27
N ARG A 158 -2.60 -12.00 11.30
CA ARG A 158 -2.89 -12.86 10.15
C ARG A 158 -1.63 -13.20 9.36
N LEU A 159 -0.74 -12.25 9.17
CA LEU A 159 0.54 -12.45 8.50
C LEU A 159 1.54 -13.24 9.36
N GLY A 160 1.30 -13.41 10.66
CA GLY A 160 2.19 -14.13 11.58
C GLY A 160 3.42 -13.34 11.97
N VAL A 161 3.28 -12.03 12.05
CA VAL A 161 4.36 -11.14 12.52
C VAL A 161 4.48 -11.27 14.03
N ALA A 162 5.60 -11.80 14.53
CA ALA A 162 5.83 -12.07 15.94
C ALA A 162 6.67 -10.98 16.64
N ASN A 163 7.45 -10.21 15.89
CA ASN A 163 8.41 -9.22 16.40
C ASN A 163 7.93 -7.77 16.19
N ALA A 164 6.62 -7.54 16.20
CA ALA A 164 6.04 -6.20 16.07
C ALA A 164 5.34 -5.75 17.35
N ALA A 165 5.45 -4.46 17.65
CA ALA A 165 4.59 -3.75 18.58
C ALA A 165 3.72 -2.75 17.80
N VAL A 166 2.45 -2.60 18.19
CA VAL A 166 1.53 -1.63 17.60
C VAL A 166 1.27 -0.50 18.57
N THR A 167 1.37 0.73 18.10
CA THR A 167 1.10 1.93 18.90
C THR A 167 0.03 2.80 18.24
N CYS A 168 -0.64 3.60 19.06
CA CYS A 168 -1.60 4.61 18.62
C CYS A 168 -1.17 5.96 19.19
N CYS A 169 -0.14 6.55 18.60
CA CYS A 169 0.51 7.76 19.12
C CYS A 169 0.67 8.81 18.03
N SER A 170 0.79 10.08 18.43
CA SER A 170 1.19 11.13 17.52
C SER A 170 2.67 10.98 17.10
N PRO A 171 3.07 11.50 15.93
CA PRO A 171 4.48 11.52 15.51
C PRO A 171 5.41 12.19 16.53
N GLU A 172 4.96 13.25 17.19
CA GLU A 172 5.73 13.95 18.25
C GLU A 172 5.99 13.03 19.43
N THR A 173 4.98 12.26 19.87
CA THR A 173 5.14 11.30 20.97
C THR A 173 6.18 10.25 20.63
N ILE A 174 6.10 9.69 19.43
CA ILE A 174 7.08 8.70 18.93
C ILE A 174 8.49 9.33 18.88
N SER A 175 8.62 10.53 18.30
CA SER A 175 9.90 11.23 18.18
C SER A 175 10.55 11.52 19.52
N ASN A 176 9.75 11.99 20.50
CA ASN A 176 10.25 12.31 21.83
C ASN A 176 10.64 11.06 22.63
N THR A 177 9.93 9.93 22.41
CA THR A 177 10.19 8.67 23.13
C THR A 177 11.37 7.91 22.55
N PHE A 178 11.51 7.90 21.23
CA PHE A 178 12.44 7.04 20.50
C PHE A 178 13.50 7.84 19.72
N ASN A 179 14.09 8.84 20.35
CA ASN A 179 15.11 9.66 19.69
C ASN A 179 16.30 8.80 19.20
N ARG A 180 16.58 8.84 17.89
CA ARG A 180 17.66 8.10 17.21
C ARG A 180 17.68 6.59 17.48
N TYR A 181 16.51 5.99 17.72
CA TYR A 181 16.39 4.58 18.10
C TYR A 181 16.30 3.64 16.89
N PHE A 182 15.64 4.05 15.80
CA PHE A 182 15.37 3.22 14.65
C PHE A 182 16.46 3.31 13.59
N ASP A 183 16.77 2.16 12.97
CA ASP A 183 17.67 2.07 11.83
C ASP A 183 16.98 2.49 10.53
N VAL A 184 15.65 2.21 10.42
CA VAL A 184 14.83 2.57 9.26
C VAL A 184 13.49 3.13 9.74
N VAL A 185 13.07 4.24 9.13
CA VAL A 185 11.74 4.83 9.34
C VAL A 185 11.00 4.88 8.01
N LEU A 186 9.83 4.23 7.97
CA LEU A 186 8.90 4.27 6.86
C LEU A 186 7.82 5.32 7.17
N VAL A 187 7.59 6.24 6.23
CA VAL A 187 6.56 7.27 6.38
C VAL A 187 5.69 7.27 5.11
N ASP A 188 4.52 6.67 5.22
CA ASP A 188 3.45 6.75 4.23
C ASP A 188 2.36 7.67 4.78
N ALA A 189 2.67 8.96 4.82
CA ALA A 189 1.84 9.97 5.45
C ALA A 189 0.50 10.16 4.74
N PRO A 190 -0.56 10.56 5.46
CA PRO A 190 -1.80 11.00 4.83
C PRO A 190 -1.54 12.03 3.74
N CYS A 191 -2.19 11.88 2.60
CA CYS A 191 -2.00 12.72 1.43
C CYS A 191 -3.35 13.15 0.84
N SER A 192 -3.32 13.89 -0.27
CA SER A 192 -4.53 14.36 -0.98
C SER A 192 -5.45 13.26 -1.52
N GLY A 193 -5.02 12.01 -1.50
CA GLY A 193 -5.82 10.88 -1.98
C GLY A 193 -5.87 10.71 -3.50
N GLU A 194 -5.09 11.46 -4.28
CA GLU A 194 -5.09 11.40 -5.75
C GLU A 194 -4.84 9.99 -6.29
N GLY A 195 -3.99 9.20 -5.63
CA GLY A 195 -3.77 7.78 -5.96
C GLY A 195 -4.99 6.88 -5.74
N MET A 196 -6.02 7.35 -5.04
CA MET A 196 -7.24 6.62 -4.75
C MET A 196 -8.39 6.89 -5.74
N PHE A 197 -8.27 7.88 -6.60
CA PHE A 197 -9.36 8.32 -7.50
C PHE A 197 -9.94 7.22 -8.38
N ARG A 198 -9.15 6.21 -8.76
CA ARG A 198 -9.64 5.03 -9.51
C ARG A 198 -10.32 3.97 -8.64
N LYS A 199 -10.22 4.09 -7.32
CA LYS A 199 -10.66 3.07 -6.36
C LYS A 199 -11.82 3.55 -5.51
N ASP A 200 -11.90 4.86 -5.28
CA ASP A 200 -12.83 5.48 -4.36
C ASP A 200 -13.23 6.87 -4.87
N GLU A 201 -14.46 6.98 -5.35
CA GLU A 201 -15.03 8.24 -5.84
C GLU A 201 -15.13 9.30 -4.73
N SER A 202 -15.23 8.88 -3.46
CA SER A 202 -15.26 9.81 -2.33
C SER A 202 -13.95 10.59 -2.20
N ALA A 203 -12.82 10.01 -2.61
CA ALA A 203 -11.53 10.70 -2.63
C ALA A 203 -11.52 11.88 -3.63
N ILE A 204 -12.23 11.75 -4.75
CA ILE A 204 -12.38 12.84 -5.72
C ILE A 204 -13.20 13.97 -5.12
N ALA A 205 -14.31 13.64 -4.46
CA ALA A 205 -15.19 14.63 -3.84
C ALA A 205 -14.54 15.39 -2.68
N GLN A 206 -13.61 14.76 -1.96
CA GLN A 206 -12.90 15.34 -0.81
C GLN A 206 -11.64 16.10 -1.22
N TRP A 207 -11.18 15.93 -2.45
CA TRP A 207 -9.95 16.57 -2.91
C TRP A 207 -10.05 18.09 -2.95
N SER A 208 -9.02 18.76 -2.47
CA SER A 208 -8.87 20.22 -2.55
C SER A 208 -7.40 20.63 -2.56
N VAL A 209 -7.12 21.82 -3.05
CA VAL A 209 -5.76 22.40 -3.04
C VAL A 209 -5.24 22.55 -1.60
N SER A 210 -6.13 22.82 -0.63
CA SER A 210 -5.75 22.92 0.78
C SER A 210 -5.27 21.58 1.35
N HIS A 211 -5.82 20.43 0.92
CA HIS A 211 -5.31 19.13 1.31
C HIS A 211 -3.88 18.87 0.82
N LEU A 212 -3.51 19.41 -0.35
CA LEU A 212 -2.13 19.31 -0.84
C LEU A 212 -1.14 20.06 0.04
N SER A 213 -1.55 21.17 0.64
CA SER A 213 -0.67 21.98 1.49
C SER A 213 -0.36 21.33 2.84
N LEU A 214 -1.19 20.38 3.30
CA LEU A 214 -0.94 19.62 4.53
C LEU A 214 0.27 18.66 4.43
N ILE A 215 0.74 18.37 3.21
CA ILE A 215 1.89 17.50 2.96
C ILE A 215 3.21 18.27 3.02
N HIS A 216 3.16 19.60 2.97
CA HIS A 216 4.32 20.49 2.88
C HIS A 216 4.68 21.19 4.21
N ILE A 217 4.26 20.63 5.34
CA ILE A 217 4.63 21.15 6.67
C ILE A 217 5.91 20.51 7.15
#